data_1e5883bedf55dcde75724fd62a9891aa
#
_entry.id   1e5883bedf55dcde75724fd62a9891aa
#
_cell.length_a   1.000
_cell.length_b   1.000
_cell.length_c   1.000
_cell.angle_alpha   90.00
_cell.angle_beta   90.00
_cell.angle_gamma   90.00
#
_symmetry.space_group_name_H-M   'P 1'
#
loop_
_entity.id
_entity.type
_entity.pdbx_description
1 polymer ?
#
loop_
_entity_poly.entity_id
_entity_poly.type
_entity_poly.pdbx_seq_one_letter_code
_entity_poly.pdbx_strand_id
1 'polypeptide(L)'
;MGRLFGTDGVRGIANADLTAELALGLSVAAAHVLAEAGTFAGHRPVAVVGRDPRASGEFLEAAVVAGLASAGVDVLRVGVLPTPAVAYLTGALGADLGVMLSASHNAMPDNGVKFLARGGHKLDDDLEDRIEKIYEEHRTGAPWVRPTGAGVGRVKDYDEGFDQYVAHLIGVLPNRLDGLKVVLDEAHGAASRVSPEAFSRAGAEVVTIGARPDGLNINDGCGSTHLDLLKAAVIEHGADFGIAHDGDADRCLAVDAAGEEVDGDQILAILALSLRERGELRGNTVVGTVMSNLGFKLAMEREGITLVETAVGDRYVLESMKEHGYALGGEQSGHVIVLDHATTGDGTLTGLLLAARVMATGRPLADLAAVMQRLPQVLINVPDVDKSRAGTAPELIAAVAEAEEELGATGRVLLRPSGTEPLVRVMVEAADIDHARSVAGRLADVVKSSLG
;
A
#
# COMPACT_ATOMS: atom_id res chain seq x y z
N MET A 1 26.56 -1.66 7.55
CA MET A 1 25.58 -1.85 6.47
C MET A 1 24.46 -0.86 6.70
N GLY A 2 23.76 -0.40 5.67
CA GLY A 2 22.51 0.33 5.87
C GLY A 2 21.43 -0.62 6.45
N ARG A 3 20.37 -0.08 7.02
CA ARG A 3 19.21 -0.84 7.53
C ARG A 3 18.64 -1.72 6.41
N LEU A 4 18.40 -3.02 6.68
CA LEU A 4 17.84 -3.97 5.71
C LEU A 4 16.34 -3.71 5.51
N PHE A 5 15.62 -3.47 6.63
CA PHE A 5 14.19 -3.14 6.56
C PHE A 5 13.99 -1.71 6.05
N GLY A 6 13.26 -1.60 4.94
CA GLY A 6 12.71 -0.34 4.46
C GLY A 6 11.38 0.00 5.13
N THR A 7 10.61 0.91 4.53
CA THR A 7 9.25 1.25 5.02
C THR A 7 8.25 0.10 4.87
N ASP A 8 8.55 -0.89 4.02
CA ASP A 8 7.64 -2.00 3.70
C ASP A 8 8.41 -3.31 3.50
N GLY A 9 9.07 -3.77 4.56
CA GLY A 9 9.84 -4.99 4.59
C GLY A 9 11.24 -4.88 3.98
N VAL A 10 11.87 -6.03 3.73
CA VAL A 10 13.18 -6.15 3.08
C VAL A 10 12.97 -6.38 1.60
N ARG A 11 13.42 -5.47 0.75
CA ARG A 11 13.27 -5.53 -0.72
C ARG A 11 14.62 -5.50 -1.42
N GLY A 12 14.68 -6.09 -2.60
CA GLY A 12 15.85 -6.03 -3.49
C GLY A 12 15.69 -6.89 -4.73
N ILE A 13 16.69 -6.84 -5.59
CA ILE A 13 16.73 -7.72 -6.77
C ILE A 13 16.85 -9.16 -6.28
N ALA A 14 15.88 -9.98 -6.68
CA ALA A 14 15.82 -11.38 -6.27
C ALA A 14 17.06 -12.15 -6.74
N ASN A 15 17.63 -12.96 -5.86
CA ASN A 15 18.84 -13.74 -6.05
C ASN A 15 20.14 -12.92 -6.23
N ALA A 16 20.06 -11.58 -6.05
CA ALA A 16 21.23 -10.69 -5.96
C ALA A 16 21.31 -10.05 -4.57
N ASP A 17 20.33 -9.22 -4.25
CA ASP A 17 20.22 -8.57 -2.94
C ASP A 17 19.37 -9.42 -1.97
N LEU A 18 18.23 -9.92 -2.45
CA LEU A 18 17.31 -10.77 -1.70
C LEU A 18 17.53 -12.24 -2.10
N THR A 19 18.46 -12.89 -1.39
CA THR A 19 18.81 -14.30 -1.63
C THR A 19 17.98 -15.28 -0.79
N ALA A 20 18.03 -16.57 -1.13
CA ALA A 20 17.40 -17.64 -0.34
C ALA A 20 17.96 -17.69 1.10
N GLU A 21 19.28 -17.50 1.26
CA GLU A 21 19.96 -17.49 2.56
C GLU A 21 19.47 -16.33 3.42
N LEU A 22 19.32 -15.13 2.83
CA LEU A 22 18.79 -13.96 3.54
C LEU A 22 17.35 -14.22 3.98
N ALA A 23 16.48 -14.67 3.08
CA ALA A 23 15.07 -14.96 3.38
C ALA A 23 14.92 -16.01 4.48
N LEU A 24 15.70 -17.10 4.42
CA LEU A 24 15.72 -18.13 5.45
C LEU A 24 16.21 -17.57 6.78
N GLY A 25 17.32 -16.83 6.78
CA GLY A 25 17.91 -16.27 7.99
C GLY A 25 17.00 -15.26 8.68
N LEU A 26 16.38 -14.34 7.92
CA LEU A 26 15.40 -13.39 8.46
C LEU A 26 14.19 -14.10 9.07
N SER A 27 13.71 -15.19 8.44
CA SER A 27 12.57 -15.94 8.95
C SER A 27 12.88 -16.66 10.27
N VAL A 28 14.10 -17.21 10.40
CA VAL A 28 14.55 -17.79 11.68
C VAL A 28 14.69 -16.68 12.74
N ALA A 29 15.29 -15.53 12.40
CA ALA A 29 15.44 -14.40 13.30
C ALA A 29 14.06 -13.86 13.77
N ALA A 30 13.09 -13.72 12.86
CA ALA A 30 11.74 -13.31 13.19
C ALA A 30 11.07 -14.26 14.19
N ALA A 31 11.18 -15.58 13.97
CA ALA A 31 10.65 -16.57 14.89
C ALA A 31 11.28 -16.46 16.29
N HIS A 32 12.60 -16.21 16.39
CA HIS A 32 13.27 -16.01 17.68
C HIS A 32 12.81 -14.72 18.38
N VAL A 33 12.79 -13.59 17.67
CA VAL A 33 12.37 -12.29 18.24
C VAL A 33 10.97 -12.36 18.78
N LEU A 34 10.02 -12.97 18.03
CA LEU A 34 8.63 -13.08 18.45
C LEU A 34 8.48 -14.06 19.63
N ALA A 35 9.26 -15.13 19.68
CA ALA A 35 9.30 -16.03 20.83
C ALA A 35 9.78 -15.31 22.10
N GLU A 36 10.86 -14.53 22.00
CA GLU A 36 11.38 -13.71 23.12
C GLU A 36 10.41 -12.62 23.57
N ALA A 37 9.63 -12.06 22.63
CA ALA A 37 8.58 -11.09 22.94
C ALA A 37 7.34 -11.72 23.61
N GLY A 38 7.35 -13.06 23.80
CA GLY A 38 6.26 -13.80 24.44
C GLY A 38 5.06 -14.09 23.53
N THR A 39 5.15 -13.78 22.24
CA THR A 39 4.08 -13.99 21.26
C THR A 39 3.64 -15.46 21.19
N PHE A 40 4.58 -16.41 21.40
CA PHE A 40 4.36 -17.85 21.34
C PHE A 40 4.09 -18.50 22.71
N ALA A 41 3.88 -17.71 23.76
CA ALA A 41 3.72 -18.24 25.09
C ALA A 41 2.47 -19.11 25.22
N GLY A 42 2.68 -20.37 25.65
CA GLY A 42 1.60 -21.31 25.99
C GLY A 42 0.95 -22.04 24.83
N HIS A 43 1.41 -21.84 23.59
CA HIS A 43 0.90 -22.58 22.42
C HIS A 43 2.00 -22.83 21.38
N ARG A 44 1.70 -23.68 20.40
CA ARG A 44 2.59 -23.92 19.25
C ARG A 44 2.41 -22.77 18.24
N PRO A 45 3.48 -22.08 17.87
CA PRO A 45 3.37 -20.94 16.97
C PRO A 45 2.96 -21.35 15.56
N VAL A 46 2.14 -20.51 14.92
CA VAL A 46 1.64 -20.68 13.55
C VAL A 46 1.95 -19.44 12.73
N ALA A 47 2.45 -19.66 11.51
CA ALA A 47 2.64 -18.61 10.52
C ALA A 47 1.78 -18.84 9.26
N VAL A 48 1.24 -17.76 8.69
CA VAL A 48 0.63 -17.76 7.36
C VAL A 48 1.66 -17.20 6.37
N VAL A 49 1.91 -17.90 5.27
CA VAL A 49 2.87 -17.48 4.23
C VAL A 49 2.18 -17.45 2.88
N GLY A 50 2.20 -16.26 2.25
CA GLY A 50 1.69 -16.04 0.91
C GLY A 50 2.67 -15.25 0.05
N ARG A 51 2.39 -15.17 -1.24
CA ARG A 51 3.24 -14.50 -2.21
C ARG A 51 2.44 -13.90 -3.36
N ASP A 52 3.07 -12.96 -4.07
CA ASP A 52 2.64 -12.55 -5.39
C ASP A 52 3.12 -13.58 -6.46
N PRO A 53 2.72 -13.46 -7.74
CA PRO A 53 3.04 -14.45 -8.74
C PRO A 53 4.46 -14.38 -9.31
N ARG A 54 5.37 -13.50 -8.84
CA ARG A 54 6.76 -13.42 -9.33
C ARG A 54 7.41 -14.78 -9.30
N ALA A 55 8.14 -15.15 -10.36
CA ALA A 55 8.84 -16.43 -10.45
C ALA A 55 9.83 -16.63 -9.28
N SER A 56 10.48 -15.55 -8.82
CA SER A 56 11.36 -15.56 -7.66
C SER A 56 10.63 -15.90 -6.34
N GLY A 57 9.31 -15.69 -6.28
CA GLY A 57 8.50 -16.04 -5.12
C GLY A 57 8.55 -17.52 -4.76
N GLU A 58 8.74 -18.41 -5.74
CA GLU A 58 8.76 -19.85 -5.51
C GLU A 58 9.94 -20.30 -4.64
N PHE A 59 11.16 -19.88 -4.96
CA PHE A 59 12.33 -20.23 -4.15
C PHE A 59 12.41 -19.45 -2.84
N LEU A 60 11.94 -18.18 -2.84
CA LEU A 60 11.89 -17.38 -1.62
C LEU A 60 10.87 -17.93 -0.61
N GLU A 61 9.68 -18.38 -1.08
CA GLU A 61 8.71 -19.07 -0.24
C GLU A 61 9.31 -20.32 0.39
N ALA A 62 10.00 -21.14 -0.40
CA ALA A 62 10.66 -22.36 0.11
C ALA A 62 11.69 -22.03 1.20
N ALA A 63 12.47 -20.95 1.04
CA ALA A 63 13.46 -20.50 2.02
C ALA A 63 12.80 -19.97 3.31
N VAL A 64 11.76 -19.15 3.19
CA VAL A 64 10.97 -18.62 4.33
C VAL A 64 10.34 -19.77 5.12
N VAL A 65 9.66 -20.68 4.43
CA VAL A 65 9.01 -21.85 5.04
C VAL A 65 10.02 -22.74 5.75
N ALA A 66 11.18 -23.01 5.13
CA ALA A 66 12.26 -23.76 5.76
C ALA A 66 12.80 -23.06 7.01
N GLY A 67 12.98 -21.73 6.95
CA GLY A 67 13.43 -20.92 8.09
C GLY A 67 12.47 -21.05 9.28
N LEU A 68 11.19 -20.73 9.06
CA LEU A 68 10.14 -20.77 10.08
C LEU A 68 9.96 -22.18 10.67
N ALA A 69 9.82 -23.21 9.82
CA ALA A 69 9.64 -24.58 10.29
C ALA A 69 10.85 -25.10 11.07
N SER A 70 12.08 -24.75 10.66
CA SER A 70 13.29 -25.10 11.39
C SER A 70 13.42 -24.41 12.76
N ALA A 71 12.74 -23.27 12.93
CA ALA A 71 12.65 -22.56 14.20
C ALA A 71 11.47 -23.02 15.08
N GLY A 72 10.68 -24.02 14.63
CA GLY A 72 9.58 -24.61 15.40
C GLY A 72 8.21 -24.00 15.14
N VAL A 73 8.07 -23.15 14.12
CA VAL A 73 6.80 -22.51 13.74
C VAL A 73 6.07 -23.43 12.74
N ASP A 74 4.81 -23.73 13.00
CA ASP A 74 3.95 -24.39 12.00
C ASP A 74 3.59 -23.38 10.90
N VAL A 75 3.62 -23.81 9.65
CA VAL A 75 3.42 -22.92 8.50
C VAL A 75 2.20 -23.34 7.70
N LEU A 76 1.31 -22.39 7.46
CA LEU A 76 0.18 -22.48 6.54
C LEU A 76 0.54 -21.71 5.26
N ARG A 77 0.76 -22.43 4.15
CA ARG A 77 1.00 -21.80 2.85
C ARG A 77 -0.33 -21.50 2.18
N VAL A 78 -0.57 -20.25 1.87
CA VAL A 78 -1.83 -19.79 1.22
C VAL A 78 -1.66 -19.56 -0.29
N GLY A 79 -0.44 -19.77 -0.83
CA GLY A 79 -0.13 -19.63 -2.24
C GLY A 79 -0.12 -18.19 -2.71
N VAL A 80 -0.60 -17.96 -3.95
CA VAL A 80 -0.66 -16.63 -4.54
C VAL A 80 -1.95 -15.93 -4.09
N LEU A 81 -1.79 -14.97 -3.18
CA LEU A 81 -2.86 -14.12 -2.64
C LEU A 81 -2.34 -12.69 -2.41
N PRO A 82 -3.24 -11.67 -2.45
CA PRO A 82 -2.90 -10.30 -2.12
C PRO A 82 -2.29 -10.10 -0.72
N THR A 83 -1.47 -9.04 -0.56
CA THR A 83 -0.95 -8.64 0.76
C THR A 83 -2.07 -8.51 1.81
N PRO A 84 -3.20 -7.80 1.54
CA PRO A 84 -4.30 -7.72 2.50
C PRO A 84 -4.96 -9.07 2.80
N ALA A 85 -4.97 -10.02 1.87
CA ALA A 85 -5.48 -11.37 2.12
C ALA A 85 -4.60 -12.13 3.13
N VAL A 86 -3.26 -12.02 2.99
CA VAL A 86 -2.32 -12.63 3.96
C VAL A 86 -2.49 -11.99 5.33
N ALA A 87 -2.65 -10.66 5.38
CA ALA A 87 -2.92 -9.93 6.63
C ALA A 87 -4.23 -10.38 7.28
N TYR A 88 -5.32 -10.43 6.50
CA TYR A 88 -6.62 -10.92 6.97
C TYR A 88 -6.56 -12.35 7.51
N LEU A 89 -5.96 -13.27 6.75
CA LEU A 89 -5.85 -14.68 7.16
C LEU A 89 -4.98 -14.86 8.39
N THR A 90 -3.92 -14.05 8.56
CA THR A 90 -3.11 -14.04 9.79
C THR A 90 -3.98 -13.75 11.02
N GLY A 91 -4.87 -12.76 10.90
CA GLY A 91 -5.84 -12.42 11.96
C GLY A 91 -6.93 -13.47 12.13
N ALA A 92 -7.59 -13.85 11.04
CA ALA A 92 -8.76 -14.75 11.05
C ALA A 92 -8.43 -16.17 11.54
N LEU A 93 -7.22 -16.66 11.24
CA LEU A 93 -6.75 -17.97 11.70
C LEU A 93 -6.08 -17.93 13.09
N GLY A 94 -5.97 -16.74 13.69
CA GLY A 94 -5.28 -16.56 14.97
C GLY A 94 -3.79 -16.90 14.88
N ALA A 95 -3.19 -16.77 13.70
CA ALA A 95 -1.77 -17.01 13.51
C ALA A 95 -0.92 -15.94 14.23
N ASP A 96 0.27 -16.34 14.65
CA ASP A 96 1.18 -15.48 15.41
C ASP A 96 2.04 -14.59 14.50
N LEU A 97 2.18 -15.01 13.23
CA LEU A 97 3.02 -14.37 12.24
C LEU A 97 2.39 -14.51 10.86
N GLY A 98 2.42 -13.45 10.07
CA GLY A 98 2.20 -13.48 8.64
C GLY A 98 3.50 -13.18 7.89
N VAL A 99 3.67 -13.78 6.72
CA VAL A 99 4.77 -13.41 5.79
C VAL A 99 4.21 -13.27 4.40
N MET A 100 4.41 -12.09 3.81
CA MET A 100 4.10 -11.83 2.41
C MET A 100 5.37 -11.65 1.60
N LEU A 101 5.45 -12.38 0.49
CA LEU A 101 6.53 -12.29 -0.48
C LEU A 101 6.06 -11.45 -1.67
N SER A 102 6.47 -10.20 -1.71
CA SER A 102 6.17 -9.26 -2.78
C SER A 102 7.04 -8.01 -2.73
N ALA A 103 7.24 -7.38 -3.88
CA ALA A 103 7.78 -6.03 -4.00
C ALA A 103 6.73 -5.03 -4.53
N SER A 104 5.42 -5.31 -4.30
CA SER A 104 4.30 -4.44 -4.67
C SER A 104 4.36 -4.00 -6.15
N HIS A 105 4.43 -2.70 -6.42
CA HIS A 105 4.46 -2.11 -7.76
C HIS A 105 5.83 -2.14 -8.46
N ASN A 106 6.87 -2.67 -7.83
CA ASN A 106 8.20 -2.75 -8.45
C ASN A 106 8.19 -3.70 -9.66
N ALA A 107 9.16 -3.50 -10.58
CA ALA A 107 9.37 -4.37 -11.72
C ALA A 107 9.64 -5.82 -11.31
N MET A 108 9.43 -6.77 -12.24
CA MET A 108 9.51 -8.21 -11.99
C MET A 108 10.81 -8.72 -11.35
N PRO A 109 12.00 -8.18 -11.66
CA PRO A 109 13.25 -8.66 -11.06
C PRO A 109 13.35 -8.47 -9.54
N ASP A 110 12.60 -7.50 -9.01
CA ASP A 110 12.56 -7.24 -7.57
C ASP A 110 11.66 -8.25 -6.85
N ASN A 111 11.94 -8.49 -5.58
CA ASN A 111 11.02 -9.13 -4.65
C ASN A 111 11.21 -8.55 -3.23
N GLY A 112 10.37 -8.98 -2.28
CA GLY A 112 10.42 -8.51 -0.91
C GLY A 112 9.93 -9.57 0.07
N VAL A 113 10.33 -9.40 1.33
CA VAL A 113 9.81 -10.18 2.46
C VAL A 113 9.21 -9.19 3.46
N LYS A 114 7.89 -9.26 3.64
CA LYS A 114 7.15 -8.46 4.61
C LYS A 114 6.70 -9.37 5.75
N PHE A 115 7.01 -9.00 6.99
CA PHE A 115 6.52 -9.71 8.17
C PHE A 115 5.33 -8.96 8.78
N LEU A 116 4.34 -9.73 9.20
CA LEU A 116 3.13 -9.24 9.85
C LEU A 116 3.04 -9.84 11.24
N ALA A 117 2.78 -9.03 12.24
CA ALA A 117 2.51 -9.48 13.59
C ALA A 117 1.16 -10.17 13.70
N ARG A 118 0.91 -10.77 14.85
CA ARG A 118 -0.39 -11.34 15.22
C ARG A 118 -1.52 -10.36 14.94
N GLY A 119 -2.61 -10.86 14.35
CA GLY A 119 -3.74 -10.03 13.89
C GLY A 119 -3.55 -9.42 12.50
N GLY A 120 -2.44 -9.71 11.81
CA GLY A 120 -2.18 -9.22 10.45
C GLY A 120 -1.70 -7.76 10.38
N HIS A 121 -1.14 -7.25 11.46
CA HIS A 121 -0.58 -5.90 11.53
C HIS A 121 0.89 -5.89 11.09
N LYS A 122 1.38 -4.78 10.52
CA LYS A 122 2.81 -4.59 10.30
C LYS A 122 3.58 -4.70 11.61
N LEU A 123 4.83 -5.20 11.53
CA LEU A 123 5.74 -5.18 12.68
C LEU A 123 6.11 -3.74 13.04
N ASP A 124 6.34 -3.50 14.33
CA ASP A 124 6.92 -2.26 14.81
C ASP A 124 8.40 -2.19 14.47
N ASP A 125 8.95 -0.98 14.29
CA ASP A 125 10.36 -0.74 13.95
C ASP A 125 11.32 -1.42 14.94
N ASP A 126 11.01 -1.41 16.24
CA ASP A 126 11.81 -2.05 17.27
C ASP A 126 11.94 -3.57 17.06
N LEU A 127 10.87 -4.22 16.59
CA LEU A 127 10.89 -5.65 16.26
C LEU A 127 11.68 -5.91 14.98
N GLU A 128 11.53 -5.08 13.96
CA GLU A 128 12.29 -5.16 12.71
C GLU A 128 13.80 -4.99 12.98
N ASP A 129 14.21 -3.97 13.79
CA ASP A 129 15.59 -3.73 14.17
C ASP A 129 16.17 -4.91 14.98
N ARG A 130 15.37 -5.54 15.85
CA ARG A 130 15.77 -6.74 16.59
C ARG A 130 15.95 -7.95 15.67
N ILE A 131 15.08 -8.14 14.68
CA ILE A 131 15.19 -9.21 13.69
C ILE A 131 16.50 -9.04 12.90
N GLU A 132 16.78 -7.83 12.43
CA GLU A 132 18.00 -7.51 11.71
C GLU A 132 19.26 -7.77 12.56
N LYS A 133 19.24 -7.34 13.81
CA LYS A 133 20.33 -7.56 14.75
C LYS A 133 20.60 -9.05 14.98
N ILE A 134 19.58 -9.84 15.27
CA ILE A 134 19.73 -11.30 15.49
C ILE A 134 20.21 -11.99 14.21
N TYR A 135 19.70 -11.58 13.04
CA TYR A 135 20.20 -12.08 11.75
C TYR A 135 21.70 -11.79 11.57
N GLU A 136 22.18 -10.58 11.86
CA GLU A 136 23.60 -10.22 11.74
C GLU A 136 24.47 -10.95 12.75
N GLU A 137 24.04 -11.12 14.00
CA GLU A 137 24.75 -11.90 15.02
C GLU A 137 24.95 -13.35 14.55
N HIS A 138 23.92 -13.94 13.94
CA HIS A 138 24.02 -15.29 13.38
C HIS A 138 24.94 -15.36 12.17
N ARG A 139 24.85 -14.41 11.25
CA ARG A 139 25.71 -14.31 10.07
C ARG A 139 27.20 -14.22 10.45
N THR A 140 27.49 -13.63 11.60
CA THR A 140 28.86 -13.48 12.14
C THR A 140 29.30 -14.63 13.06
N GLY A 141 28.48 -15.71 13.21
CA GLY A 141 28.88 -16.95 13.86
C GLY A 141 28.12 -17.32 15.14
N ALA A 142 27.12 -16.54 15.57
CA ALA A 142 26.26 -16.97 16.67
C ALA A 142 25.41 -18.20 16.26
N PRO A 143 25.33 -19.25 17.09
CA PRO A 143 24.56 -20.44 16.72
C PRO A 143 23.05 -20.21 16.84
N TRP A 144 22.28 -20.73 15.88
CA TRP A 144 20.83 -20.83 16.04
C TRP A 144 20.47 -21.91 17.07
N VAL A 145 19.67 -21.54 18.07
CA VAL A 145 19.00 -22.53 18.93
C VAL A 145 17.80 -23.05 18.17
N ARG A 146 17.84 -24.34 17.78
CA ARG A 146 16.79 -24.97 16.97
C ARG A 146 16.15 -26.13 17.72
N PRO A 147 14.81 -26.25 17.69
CA PRO A 147 14.13 -27.41 18.24
C PRO A 147 14.42 -28.65 17.40
N THR A 148 14.32 -29.84 18.04
CA THR A 148 14.48 -31.12 17.39
C THR A 148 13.26 -32.02 17.63
N GLY A 149 13.18 -33.11 16.89
CA GLY A 149 12.11 -34.11 17.05
C GLY A 149 10.70 -33.51 16.89
N ALA A 150 9.88 -33.68 17.88
CA ALA A 150 8.51 -33.15 17.87
C ALA A 150 8.41 -31.62 17.93
N GLY A 151 9.51 -30.92 18.24
CA GLY A 151 9.57 -29.45 18.29
C GLY A 151 9.72 -28.78 16.94
N VAL A 152 10.04 -29.49 15.84
CA VAL A 152 10.12 -28.89 14.51
C VAL A 152 8.74 -28.49 13.99
N GLY A 153 8.65 -27.38 13.25
CA GLY A 153 7.42 -26.89 12.65
C GLY A 153 6.88 -27.81 11.54
N ARG A 154 5.57 -27.81 11.38
CA ARG A 154 4.89 -28.55 10.32
C ARG A 154 4.47 -27.58 9.22
N VAL A 155 4.53 -28.06 7.97
CA VAL A 155 4.12 -27.27 6.80
C VAL A 155 2.87 -27.90 6.20
N LYS A 156 1.87 -27.05 5.91
CA LYS A 156 0.60 -27.45 5.28
C LYS A 156 0.20 -26.42 4.24
N ASP A 157 -0.39 -26.88 3.16
CA ASP A 157 -1.13 -26.00 2.24
C ASP A 157 -2.49 -25.69 2.85
N TYR A 158 -2.95 -24.46 2.67
CA TYR A 158 -4.21 -23.95 3.17
C TYR A 158 -5.02 -23.36 2.00
N ASP A 159 -5.73 -24.23 1.30
CA ASP A 159 -6.43 -23.93 0.06
C ASP A 159 -7.71 -23.10 0.30
N GLU A 160 -8.27 -23.13 1.53
CA GLU A 160 -9.49 -22.43 1.91
C GLU A 160 -9.28 -20.90 2.03
N GLY A 161 -8.02 -20.44 2.06
CA GLY A 161 -7.67 -19.02 2.25
C GLY A 161 -8.28 -18.10 1.19
N PHE A 162 -8.33 -18.55 -0.06
CA PHE A 162 -8.95 -17.82 -1.16
C PHE A 162 -10.44 -17.56 -0.89
N ASP A 163 -11.22 -18.60 -0.62
CA ASP A 163 -12.67 -18.48 -0.41
C ASP A 163 -13.00 -17.71 0.87
N GLN A 164 -12.20 -17.87 1.93
CA GLN A 164 -12.37 -17.11 3.17
C GLN A 164 -12.18 -15.61 2.95
N TYR A 165 -11.14 -15.22 2.22
CA TYR A 165 -10.89 -13.80 1.94
C TYR A 165 -11.95 -13.21 1.01
N VAL A 166 -12.35 -13.92 -0.06
CA VAL A 166 -13.43 -13.47 -0.95
C VAL A 166 -14.75 -13.33 -0.17
N ALA A 167 -15.06 -14.28 0.72
CA ALA A 167 -16.26 -14.21 1.57
C ALA A 167 -16.20 -13.00 2.53
N HIS A 168 -15.04 -12.69 3.09
CA HIS A 168 -14.85 -11.48 3.90
C HIS A 168 -15.13 -10.23 3.09
N LEU A 169 -14.50 -10.06 1.92
CA LEU A 169 -14.69 -8.90 1.05
C LEU A 169 -16.17 -8.65 0.70
N ILE A 170 -16.91 -9.71 0.38
CA ILE A 170 -18.33 -9.61 0.04
C ILE A 170 -19.16 -9.32 1.30
N GLY A 171 -18.80 -9.93 2.42
CA GLY A 171 -19.53 -9.81 3.69
C GLY A 171 -19.56 -8.40 4.28
N VAL A 172 -18.61 -7.54 3.89
CA VAL A 172 -18.52 -6.16 4.37
C VAL A 172 -19.20 -5.15 3.44
N LEU A 173 -19.71 -5.58 2.29
CA LEU A 173 -20.36 -4.68 1.34
C LEU A 173 -21.73 -4.22 1.88
N PRO A 174 -22.03 -2.91 1.80
CA PRO A 174 -23.32 -2.38 2.23
C PRO A 174 -24.47 -2.75 1.28
N ASN A 175 -24.18 -3.07 0.03
CA ASN A 175 -25.15 -3.43 -1.01
C ASN A 175 -24.49 -4.27 -2.12
N ARG A 176 -25.33 -4.92 -2.91
CA ARG A 176 -24.91 -5.67 -4.10
C ARG A 176 -24.56 -4.73 -5.25
N LEU A 177 -23.87 -5.30 -6.25
CA LEU A 177 -23.38 -4.60 -7.44
C LEU A 177 -24.14 -5.02 -8.73
N ASP A 178 -25.35 -5.54 -8.59
CA ASP A 178 -26.12 -6.07 -9.74
C ASP A 178 -26.41 -4.97 -10.78
N GLY A 179 -25.99 -5.20 -12.02
CA GLY A 179 -26.13 -4.28 -13.13
C GLY A 179 -24.97 -3.32 -13.36
N LEU A 180 -23.95 -3.34 -12.49
CA LEU A 180 -22.71 -2.59 -12.67
C LEU A 180 -21.77 -3.36 -13.59
N LYS A 181 -21.16 -2.67 -14.55
CA LYS A 181 -20.11 -3.22 -15.42
C LYS A 181 -18.78 -2.57 -15.14
N VAL A 182 -17.78 -3.37 -14.78
CA VAL A 182 -16.43 -2.88 -14.40
C VAL A 182 -15.33 -3.56 -15.20
N VAL A 183 -14.27 -2.80 -15.49
CA VAL A 183 -13.00 -3.35 -15.98
C VAL A 183 -12.04 -3.42 -14.82
N LEU A 184 -11.39 -4.57 -14.61
CA LEU A 184 -10.39 -4.78 -13.58
C LEU A 184 -9.02 -5.04 -14.22
N ASP A 185 -8.04 -4.19 -13.91
CA ASP A 185 -6.63 -4.40 -14.24
C ASP A 185 -5.91 -4.96 -13.02
N GLU A 186 -5.53 -6.21 -13.12
CA GLU A 186 -4.94 -6.98 -12.02
C GLU A 186 -3.40 -6.92 -12.01
N ALA A 187 -2.78 -6.08 -12.83
CA ALA A 187 -1.31 -5.92 -12.95
C ALA A 187 -0.54 -7.24 -13.19
N HIS A 188 -1.20 -8.28 -13.69
CA HIS A 188 -0.68 -9.66 -13.65
C HIS A 188 -0.19 -10.06 -12.26
N GLY A 189 -0.83 -9.54 -11.21
CA GLY A 189 -0.44 -9.62 -9.81
C GLY A 189 -1.22 -10.65 -9.00
N ALA A 190 -1.14 -10.51 -7.69
CA ALA A 190 -1.70 -11.43 -6.72
C ALA A 190 -3.24 -11.42 -6.68
N ALA A 191 -3.88 -10.32 -7.14
CA ALA A 191 -5.34 -10.21 -7.17
C ALA A 191 -5.98 -10.84 -8.42
N SER A 192 -5.21 -11.34 -9.38
CA SER A 192 -5.71 -11.85 -10.68
C SER A 192 -6.87 -12.85 -10.59
N ARG A 193 -7.03 -13.53 -9.45
CA ARG A 193 -8.15 -14.44 -9.18
C ARG A 193 -9.14 -13.87 -8.17
N VAL A 194 -8.64 -13.18 -7.13
CA VAL A 194 -9.44 -12.70 -6.00
C VAL A 194 -10.39 -11.59 -6.41
N SER A 195 -9.87 -10.54 -7.04
CA SER A 195 -10.65 -9.34 -7.36
C SER A 195 -11.77 -9.65 -8.36
N PRO A 196 -11.54 -10.34 -9.50
CA PRO A 196 -12.62 -10.72 -10.40
C PRO A 196 -13.70 -11.59 -9.77
N GLU A 197 -13.30 -12.54 -8.92
CA GLU A 197 -14.23 -13.42 -8.22
C GLU A 197 -15.08 -12.65 -7.20
N ALA A 198 -14.47 -11.74 -6.44
CA ALA A 198 -15.18 -10.93 -5.44
C ALA A 198 -16.22 -10.01 -6.10
N PHE A 199 -15.84 -9.29 -7.17
CA PHE A 199 -16.76 -8.44 -7.92
C PHE A 199 -17.90 -9.24 -8.58
N SER A 200 -17.59 -10.39 -9.19
CA SER A 200 -18.59 -11.26 -9.82
C SER A 200 -19.59 -11.82 -8.81
N ARG A 201 -19.11 -12.32 -7.66
CA ARG A 201 -19.99 -12.81 -6.58
C ARG A 201 -20.82 -11.67 -5.96
N ALA A 202 -20.29 -10.45 -5.93
CA ALA A 202 -21.06 -9.27 -5.50
C ALA A 202 -22.15 -8.86 -6.49
N GLY A 203 -22.12 -9.33 -7.75
CA GLY A 203 -23.15 -9.13 -8.77
C GLY A 203 -22.73 -8.28 -9.97
N ALA A 204 -21.49 -7.82 -10.03
CA ALA A 204 -21.00 -7.01 -11.15
C ALA A 204 -20.74 -7.86 -12.41
N GLU A 205 -20.93 -7.24 -13.59
CA GLU A 205 -20.38 -7.73 -14.86
C GLU A 205 -18.91 -7.31 -14.93
N VAL A 206 -18.01 -8.30 -14.99
CA VAL A 206 -16.56 -8.06 -14.89
C VAL A 206 -15.88 -8.33 -16.21
N VAL A 207 -15.08 -7.37 -16.65
CA VAL A 207 -14.08 -7.53 -17.72
C VAL A 207 -12.71 -7.47 -17.07
N THR A 208 -11.82 -8.42 -17.35
CA THR A 208 -10.47 -8.45 -16.77
C THR A 208 -9.40 -8.18 -17.81
N ILE A 209 -8.46 -7.34 -17.47
CA ILE A 209 -7.17 -7.15 -18.17
C ILE A 209 -6.02 -7.37 -17.16
N GLY A 210 -4.80 -7.60 -17.64
CA GLY A 210 -3.68 -7.84 -16.74
C GLY A 210 -3.87 -9.04 -15.77
N ALA A 211 -4.72 -10.04 -16.10
CA ALA A 211 -5.13 -11.10 -15.19
C ALA A 211 -4.54 -12.50 -15.53
N ARG A 212 -3.44 -12.55 -16.25
CA ARG A 212 -2.77 -13.81 -16.65
C ARG A 212 -1.31 -13.80 -16.22
N PRO A 213 -1.04 -13.96 -14.92
CA PRO A 213 0.32 -13.97 -14.42
C PRO A 213 1.09 -15.20 -14.96
N ASP A 214 2.29 -14.97 -15.47
CA ASP A 214 3.23 -16.02 -15.92
C ASP A 214 4.53 -16.05 -15.09
N GLY A 215 4.59 -15.23 -14.05
CA GLY A 215 5.75 -15.07 -13.17
C GLY A 215 6.75 -14.01 -13.63
N LEU A 216 6.65 -13.53 -14.86
CA LEU A 216 7.60 -12.58 -15.46
C LEU A 216 6.97 -11.26 -15.88
N ASN A 217 5.65 -11.17 -15.91
CA ASN A 217 4.88 -10.05 -16.48
C ASN A 217 4.18 -9.15 -15.45
N ILE A 218 4.44 -9.32 -14.15
CA ILE A 218 3.85 -8.49 -13.10
C ILE A 218 4.21 -7.01 -13.27
N ASN A 219 3.23 -6.11 -13.21
CA ASN A 219 3.36 -4.65 -13.38
C ASN A 219 3.96 -4.21 -14.74
N ASP A 220 4.01 -5.06 -15.75
CA ASP A 220 4.62 -4.73 -17.04
C ASP A 220 3.63 -3.96 -17.91
N GLY A 221 3.69 -2.62 -17.84
CA GLY A 221 2.85 -1.71 -18.61
C GLY A 221 1.36 -1.76 -18.23
N CYS A 222 1.01 -2.24 -17.05
CA CYS A 222 -0.35 -2.39 -16.55
C CYS A 222 -0.44 -2.09 -15.05
N GLY A 223 -1.64 -2.12 -14.50
CA GLY A 223 -1.91 -1.89 -13.08
C GLY A 223 -1.87 -0.41 -12.69
N SER A 224 -1.83 -0.15 -11.37
CA SER A 224 -2.00 1.19 -10.79
C SER A 224 -0.91 2.19 -11.17
N THR A 225 0.23 1.74 -11.71
CA THR A 225 1.31 2.62 -12.19
C THR A 225 1.26 2.92 -13.69
N HIS A 226 0.37 2.23 -14.44
CA HIS A 226 0.24 2.35 -15.90
C HIS A 226 -1.23 2.19 -16.31
N LEU A 227 -2.01 3.28 -16.24
CA LEU A 227 -3.46 3.25 -16.43
C LEU A 227 -3.92 3.27 -17.90
N ASP A 228 -3.03 3.42 -18.87
CA ASP A 228 -3.41 3.61 -20.28
C ASP A 228 -4.21 2.44 -20.85
N LEU A 229 -3.84 1.20 -20.50
CA LEU A 229 -4.57 0.01 -20.90
C LEU A 229 -5.97 -0.02 -20.27
N LEU A 230 -6.08 0.33 -18.99
CA LEU A 230 -7.37 0.40 -18.30
C LEU A 230 -8.27 1.46 -18.90
N LYS A 231 -7.75 2.67 -19.17
CA LYS A 231 -8.49 3.77 -19.83
C LYS A 231 -9.07 3.33 -21.18
N ALA A 232 -8.23 2.69 -22.01
CA ALA A 232 -8.69 2.16 -23.30
C ALA A 232 -9.76 1.07 -23.14
N ALA A 233 -9.58 0.12 -22.22
CA ALA A 233 -10.49 -0.98 -21.99
C ALA A 233 -11.85 -0.52 -21.44
N VAL A 234 -11.89 0.47 -20.55
CA VAL A 234 -13.15 1.05 -20.04
C VAL A 234 -13.99 1.60 -21.17
N ILE A 235 -13.38 2.38 -22.09
CA ILE A 235 -14.06 2.95 -23.26
C ILE A 235 -14.49 1.86 -24.24
N GLU A 236 -13.60 0.92 -24.57
CA GLU A 236 -13.85 -0.16 -25.52
C GLU A 236 -15.03 -1.04 -25.10
N HIS A 237 -15.09 -1.38 -23.81
CA HIS A 237 -16.13 -2.26 -23.28
C HIS A 237 -17.40 -1.51 -22.83
N GLY A 238 -17.40 -0.17 -22.88
CA GLY A 238 -18.52 0.65 -22.37
C GLY A 238 -18.82 0.35 -20.91
N ALA A 239 -17.78 0.23 -20.09
CA ALA A 239 -17.91 -0.04 -18.67
C ALA A 239 -18.29 1.23 -17.89
N ASP A 240 -18.94 1.07 -16.74
CA ASP A 240 -19.29 2.19 -15.87
C ASP A 240 -18.04 2.86 -15.29
N PHE A 241 -17.00 2.06 -15.01
CA PHE A 241 -15.65 2.51 -14.64
C PHE A 241 -14.67 1.34 -14.65
N GLY A 242 -13.38 1.65 -14.42
CA GLY A 242 -12.31 0.67 -14.28
C GLY A 242 -11.58 0.81 -12.95
N ILE A 243 -10.97 -0.28 -12.50
CA ILE A 243 -10.11 -0.35 -11.32
C ILE A 243 -8.78 -0.96 -11.71
N ALA A 244 -7.68 -0.38 -11.21
CA ALA A 244 -6.34 -0.92 -11.32
C ALA A 244 -5.75 -1.21 -9.93
N HIS A 245 -5.21 -2.42 -9.78
CA HIS A 245 -4.39 -2.81 -8.64
C HIS A 245 -2.91 -2.71 -8.98
N ASP A 246 -2.05 -2.78 -7.98
CA ASP A 246 -0.63 -3.09 -8.15
C ASP A 246 -0.36 -4.59 -7.91
N GLY A 247 0.90 -4.99 -8.00
CA GLY A 247 1.26 -6.40 -8.03
C GLY A 247 0.83 -7.23 -6.82
N ASP A 248 0.70 -6.64 -5.63
CA ASP A 248 0.21 -7.31 -4.42
C ASP A 248 -1.14 -6.77 -3.93
N ALA A 249 -1.76 -5.89 -4.74
CA ALA A 249 -3.11 -5.36 -4.60
C ALA A 249 -3.40 -4.71 -3.24
N ASP A 250 -2.40 -4.06 -2.65
CA ASP A 250 -2.61 -3.19 -1.50
C ASP A 250 -3.07 -1.78 -1.92
N ARG A 251 -3.15 -1.52 -3.26
CA ARG A 251 -3.59 -0.26 -3.88
C ARG A 251 -4.78 -0.44 -4.80
N CYS A 252 -5.54 0.66 -4.92
CA CYS A 252 -6.65 0.82 -5.85
C CYS A 252 -6.62 2.23 -6.46
N LEU A 253 -6.47 2.30 -7.78
CA LEU A 253 -6.81 3.50 -8.55
C LEU A 253 -8.00 3.19 -9.44
N ALA A 254 -8.72 4.22 -9.85
CA ALA A 254 -9.88 4.04 -10.72
C ALA A 254 -9.80 4.92 -11.97
N VAL A 255 -10.61 4.56 -12.97
CA VAL A 255 -10.81 5.30 -14.21
C VAL A 255 -12.29 5.36 -14.47
N ASP A 256 -12.83 6.56 -14.70
CA ASP A 256 -14.25 6.74 -14.98
C ASP A 256 -14.65 6.30 -16.39
N ALA A 257 -15.95 6.35 -16.71
CA ALA A 257 -16.48 5.93 -18.01
C ALA A 257 -15.95 6.75 -19.21
N ALA A 258 -15.39 7.94 -18.97
CA ALA A 258 -14.77 8.78 -20.00
C ALA A 258 -13.25 8.52 -20.17
N GLY A 259 -12.68 7.65 -19.34
CA GLY A 259 -11.25 7.35 -19.35
C GLY A 259 -10.42 8.31 -18.47
N GLU A 260 -11.07 9.13 -17.63
CA GLU A 260 -10.38 10.02 -16.71
C GLU A 260 -9.98 9.30 -15.43
N GLU A 261 -8.79 9.60 -14.94
CA GLU A 261 -8.23 9.02 -13.72
C GLU A 261 -8.93 9.54 -12.46
N VAL A 262 -9.26 8.63 -11.56
CA VAL A 262 -9.72 8.90 -10.20
C VAL A 262 -8.69 8.33 -9.23
N ASP A 263 -7.89 9.23 -8.63
CA ASP A 263 -6.77 8.85 -7.79
C ASP A 263 -7.17 8.50 -6.34
N GLY A 264 -6.19 8.10 -5.53
CA GLY A 264 -6.43 7.70 -4.15
C GLY A 264 -7.03 8.80 -3.28
N ASP A 265 -6.70 10.06 -3.51
CA ASP A 265 -7.28 11.19 -2.74
C ASP A 265 -8.77 11.38 -3.09
N GLN A 266 -9.13 11.24 -4.38
CA GLN A 266 -10.54 11.28 -4.82
C GLN A 266 -11.31 10.07 -4.27
N ILE A 267 -10.71 8.88 -4.28
CA ILE A 267 -11.31 7.68 -3.69
C ILE A 267 -11.53 7.87 -2.19
N LEU A 268 -10.53 8.38 -1.46
CA LEU A 268 -10.66 8.71 -0.04
C LEU A 268 -11.80 9.71 0.22
N ALA A 269 -11.92 10.76 -0.61
CA ALA A 269 -13.00 11.74 -0.49
C ALA A 269 -14.38 11.09 -0.68
N ILE A 270 -14.53 10.24 -1.70
CA ILE A 270 -15.79 9.51 -1.97
C ILE A 270 -16.14 8.59 -0.81
N LEU A 271 -15.17 7.83 -0.31
CA LEU A 271 -15.38 6.89 0.80
C LEU A 271 -15.62 7.60 2.12
N ALA A 272 -14.95 8.75 2.40
CA ALA A 272 -15.21 9.56 3.58
C ALA A 272 -16.68 10.03 3.63
N LEU A 273 -17.21 10.52 2.52
CA LEU A 273 -18.63 10.89 2.42
C LEU A 273 -19.55 9.68 2.62
N SER A 274 -19.21 8.55 2.00
CA SER A 274 -19.97 7.30 2.13
C SER A 274 -20.03 6.82 3.57
N LEU A 275 -18.89 6.76 4.26
CA LEU A 275 -18.80 6.36 5.67
C LEU A 275 -19.51 7.35 6.60
N ARG A 276 -19.38 8.66 6.34
CA ARG A 276 -20.09 9.69 7.11
C ARG A 276 -21.62 9.53 7.03
N GLU A 277 -22.15 9.34 5.82
CA GLU A 277 -23.58 9.14 5.63
C GLU A 277 -24.13 7.91 6.34
N ARG A 278 -23.31 6.87 6.50
CA ARG A 278 -23.66 5.67 7.26
C ARG A 278 -23.37 5.78 8.76
N GLY A 279 -22.79 6.90 9.21
CA GLY A 279 -22.39 7.09 10.61
C GLY A 279 -21.16 6.28 11.03
N GLU A 280 -20.35 5.84 10.07
CA GLU A 280 -19.18 4.98 10.26
C GLU A 280 -17.85 5.76 10.21
N LEU A 281 -17.85 7.03 9.79
CA LEU A 281 -16.65 7.88 9.78
C LEU A 281 -16.36 8.38 11.20
N ARG A 282 -15.64 7.59 11.99
CA ARG A 282 -15.32 7.89 13.39
C ARG A 282 -14.59 9.22 13.53
N GLY A 283 -15.04 10.02 14.50
CA GLY A 283 -14.51 11.37 14.74
C GLY A 283 -14.77 12.35 13.58
N ASN A 284 -15.57 11.98 12.57
CA ASN A 284 -15.76 12.73 11.34
C ASN A 284 -14.41 13.11 10.71
N THR A 285 -13.46 12.17 10.71
CA THR A 285 -12.05 12.38 10.37
C THR A 285 -11.58 11.36 9.34
N VAL A 286 -10.77 11.82 8.37
CA VAL A 286 -9.99 11.01 7.44
C VAL A 286 -8.51 11.31 7.64
N VAL A 287 -7.66 10.28 7.50
CA VAL A 287 -6.20 10.44 7.62
C VAL A 287 -5.57 10.37 6.23
N GLY A 288 -4.77 11.37 5.89
CA GLY A 288 -3.98 11.43 4.66
C GLY A 288 -2.51 11.67 4.98
N THR A 289 -1.71 11.92 3.96
CA THR A 289 -0.31 12.32 4.12
C THR A 289 -0.09 13.76 3.67
N VAL A 290 1.05 14.33 4.02
CA VAL A 290 1.46 15.66 3.50
C VAL A 290 1.60 15.68 1.97
N MET A 291 1.55 14.54 1.29
CA MET A 291 1.54 14.45 -0.17
C MET A 291 0.14 14.45 -0.78
N SER A 292 -0.91 14.31 0.01
CA SER A 292 -2.29 14.42 -0.49
C SER A 292 -2.50 15.76 -1.17
N ASN A 293 -3.19 15.76 -2.31
CA ASN A 293 -3.42 16.97 -3.09
C ASN A 293 -4.18 18.03 -2.27
N LEU A 294 -3.80 19.30 -2.40
CA LEU A 294 -4.47 20.39 -1.68
C LEU A 294 -5.99 20.42 -1.98
N GLY A 295 -6.39 20.00 -3.18
CA GLY A 295 -7.80 19.83 -3.53
C GLY A 295 -8.55 18.87 -2.61
N PHE A 296 -7.91 17.83 -2.11
CA PHE A 296 -8.49 16.92 -1.12
C PHE A 296 -8.74 17.63 0.22
N LYS A 297 -7.76 18.38 0.70
CA LYS A 297 -7.89 19.17 1.93
C LYS A 297 -9.05 20.18 1.83
N LEU A 298 -9.09 20.95 0.75
CA LEU A 298 -10.16 21.92 0.50
C LEU A 298 -11.54 21.25 0.38
N ALA A 299 -11.61 20.06 -0.24
CA ALA A 299 -12.85 19.30 -0.33
C ALA A 299 -13.33 18.83 1.06
N MET A 300 -12.44 18.29 1.88
CA MET A 300 -12.79 17.85 3.24
C MET A 300 -13.23 19.01 4.12
N GLU A 301 -12.53 20.15 4.07
CA GLU A 301 -12.95 21.38 4.77
C GLU A 301 -14.35 21.85 4.36
N ARG A 302 -14.64 21.88 3.06
CA ARG A 302 -15.96 22.25 2.53
C ARG A 302 -17.07 21.30 2.99
N GLU A 303 -16.75 20.02 3.11
CA GLU A 303 -17.67 18.99 3.60
C GLU A 303 -17.74 18.94 5.13
N GLY A 304 -16.95 19.74 5.85
CA GLY A 304 -16.88 19.74 7.31
C GLY A 304 -16.27 18.44 7.89
N ILE A 305 -15.44 17.75 7.11
CA ILE A 305 -14.67 16.56 7.52
C ILE A 305 -13.25 17.01 7.89
N THR A 306 -12.75 16.52 9.02
CA THR A 306 -11.37 16.80 9.42
C THR A 306 -10.39 15.94 8.62
N LEU A 307 -9.38 16.55 8.01
CA LEU A 307 -8.23 15.85 7.45
C LEU A 307 -7.06 15.92 8.44
N VAL A 308 -6.58 14.77 8.88
CA VAL A 308 -5.33 14.63 9.64
C VAL A 308 -4.22 14.27 8.67
N GLU A 309 -3.18 15.10 8.61
CA GLU A 309 -2.02 14.88 7.72
C GLU A 309 -0.86 14.25 8.49
N THR A 310 -0.32 13.15 7.99
CA THR A 310 0.86 12.47 8.53
C THR A 310 2.08 12.64 7.62
N ALA A 311 3.23 12.16 8.07
CA ALA A 311 4.38 11.96 7.19
C ALA A 311 4.03 10.93 6.08
N VAL A 312 4.81 10.96 4.99
CA VAL A 312 4.62 10.04 3.85
C VAL A 312 4.99 8.62 4.25
N GLY A 313 4.09 7.70 3.99
CA GLY A 313 4.22 6.27 4.24
C GLY A 313 2.98 5.73 4.95
N ASP A 314 2.49 4.60 4.44
CA ASP A 314 1.31 3.89 4.93
C ASP A 314 1.38 3.56 6.43
N ARG A 315 2.58 3.31 6.95
CA ARG A 315 2.83 3.09 8.39
C ARG A 315 2.34 4.26 9.23
N TYR A 316 2.69 5.50 8.88
CA TYR A 316 2.31 6.69 9.65
C TYR A 316 0.79 6.95 9.60
N VAL A 317 0.17 6.66 8.44
CA VAL A 317 -1.29 6.71 8.30
C VAL A 317 -1.93 5.70 9.24
N LEU A 318 -1.50 4.45 9.20
CA LEU A 318 -2.03 3.38 10.04
C LEU A 318 -1.84 3.63 11.55
N GLU A 319 -0.66 4.13 11.95
CA GLU A 319 -0.36 4.50 13.34
C GLU A 319 -1.32 5.58 13.84
N SER A 320 -1.48 6.67 13.08
CA SER A 320 -2.43 7.74 13.40
C SER A 320 -3.87 7.24 13.51
N MET A 321 -4.28 6.36 12.58
CA MET A 321 -5.61 5.76 12.61
C MET A 321 -5.83 4.91 13.86
N LYS A 322 -4.85 4.10 14.26
CA LYS A 322 -4.95 3.23 15.45
C LYS A 322 -4.95 4.04 16.74
N GLU A 323 -4.05 5.02 16.86
CA GLU A 323 -3.92 5.86 18.07
C GLU A 323 -5.22 6.60 18.39
N HIS A 324 -5.90 7.11 17.37
CA HIS A 324 -7.09 7.94 17.54
C HIS A 324 -8.40 7.19 17.23
N GLY A 325 -8.32 5.95 16.77
CA GLY A 325 -9.48 5.14 16.40
C GLY A 325 -10.20 5.59 15.13
N TYR A 326 -9.51 6.24 14.18
CA TYR A 326 -10.10 6.68 12.91
C TYR A 326 -10.40 5.49 11.99
N ALA A 327 -11.48 5.61 11.20
CA ALA A 327 -11.99 4.51 10.37
C ALA A 327 -11.37 4.46 8.98
N LEU A 328 -10.94 5.60 8.42
CA LEU A 328 -10.50 5.75 7.04
C LEU A 328 -9.20 6.54 6.96
N GLY A 329 -8.27 6.06 6.19
CA GLY A 329 -7.05 6.78 5.85
C GLY A 329 -6.38 6.18 4.63
N GLY A 330 -5.39 6.88 4.08
CA GLY A 330 -4.65 6.39 2.92
C GLY A 330 -3.78 7.43 2.26
N GLU A 331 -3.36 7.11 1.04
CA GLU A 331 -2.45 7.91 0.23
C GLU A 331 -2.99 8.11 -1.19
N GLN A 332 -2.56 9.17 -1.84
CA GLN A 332 -2.88 9.47 -3.24
C GLN A 332 -2.52 8.30 -4.20
N SER A 333 -1.51 7.49 -3.84
CA SER A 333 -1.11 6.31 -4.59
C SER A 333 -2.17 5.20 -4.65
N GLY A 334 -3.30 5.35 -3.95
CA GLY A 334 -4.37 4.37 -3.88
C GLY A 334 -4.25 3.37 -2.74
N HIS A 335 -3.26 3.50 -1.86
CA HIS A 335 -3.18 2.71 -0.63
C HIS A 335 -4.21 3.23 0.37
N VAL A 336 -5.38 2.59 0.43
CA VAL A 336 -6.53 3.00 1.24
C VAL A 336 -6.81 1.95 2.31
N ILE A 337 -6.91 2.41 3.55
CA ILE A 337 -7.18 1.58 4.73
C ILE A 337 -8.58 1.89 5.25
N VAL A 338 -9.43 0.88 5.34
CA VAL A 338 -10.71 0.93 6.05
C VAL A 338 -10.55 0.06 7.30
N LEU A 339 -10.19 0.67 8.43
CA LEU A 339 -9.63 -0.01 9.60
C LEU A 339 -10.58 -1.03 10.25
N ASP A 340 -11.89 -0.89 10.04
CA ASP A 340 -12.88 -1.85 10.54
C ASP A 340 -12.87 -3.17 9.76
N HIS A 341 -12.29 -3.18 8.57
CA HIS A 341 -12.33 -4.31 7.65
C HIS A 341 -10.95 -4.82 7.23
N ALA A 342 -9.91 -4.00 7.31
CA ALA A 342 -8.56 -4.34 6.92
C ALA A 342 -7.51 -3.73 7.87
N THR A 343 -6.39 -4.42 8.06
CA THR A 343 -5.27 -3.97 8.92
C THR A 343 -4.16 -3.28 8.14
N THR A 344 -4.30 -3.20 6.82
CA THR A 344 -3.42 -2.54 5.85
C THR A 344 -4.24 -2.02 4.68
N GLY A 345 -3.64 -1.35 3.71
CA GLY A 345 -4.31 -1.04 2.45
C GLY A 345 -4.85 -2.30 1.78
N ASP A 346 -6.06 -2.21 1.25
CA ASP A 346 -6.74 -3.30 0.56
C ASP A 346 -7.38 -2.77 -0.71
N GLY A 347 -6.70 -2.98 -1.84
CA GLY A 347 -7.14 -2.46 -3.13
C GLY A 347 -8.46 -3.09 -3.59
N THR A 348 -8.64 -4.40 -3.36
CA THR A 348 -9.88 -5.08 -3.76
C THR A 348 -11.07 -4.60 -2.92
N LEU A 349 -10.91 -4.48 -1.61
CA LEU A 349 -11.92 -3.93 -0.71
C LEU A 349 -12.28 -2.49 -1.10
N THR A 350 -11.27 -1.66 -1.34
CA THR A 350 -11.43 -0.26 -1.74
C THR A 350 -12.25 -0.14 -3.02
N GLY A 351 -11.90 -0.93 -4.04
CA GLY A 351 -12.62 -0.97 -5.31
C GLY A 351 -14.08 -1.44 -5.15
N LEU A 352 -14.32 -2.46 -4.35
CA LEU A 352 -15.66 -2.96 -4.03
C LEU A 352 -16.51 -1.91 -3.29
N LEU A 353 -15.95 -1.20 -2.31
CA LEU A 353 -16.65 -0.13 -1.58
C LEU A 353 -16.94 1.08 -2.48
N LEU A 354 -16.02 1.41 -3.40
CA LEU A 354 -16.25 2.42 -4.43
C LEU A 354 -17.40 2.03 -5.35
N ALA A 355 -17.41 0.78 -5.83
CA ALA A 355 -18.47 0.21 -6.62
C ALA A 355 -19.84 0.23 -5.89
N ALA A 356 -19.83 -0.17 -4.62
CA ALA A 356 -21.02 -0.12 -3.78
C ALA A 356 -21.56 1.32 -3.63
N ARG A 357 -20.69 2.32 -3.54
CA ARG A 357 -21.08 3.73 -3.50
C ARG A 357 -21.70 4.21 -4.80
N VAL A 358 -21.15 3.84 -5.96
CA VAL A 358 -21.74 4.13 -7.27
C VAL A 358 -23.16 3.55 -7.34
N MET A 359 -23.33 2.30 -6.97
CA MET A 359 -24.64 1.62 -6.98
C MET A 359 -25.64 2.25 -6.00
N ALA A 360 -25.22 2.56 -4.79
CA ALA A 360 -26.10 3.14 -3.76
C ALA A 360 -26.63 4.53 -4.14
N THR A 361 -25.82 5.31 -4.85
CA THR A 361 -26.20 6.68 -5.26
C THR A 361 -26.86 6.75 -6.63
N GLY A 362 -26.65 5.74 -7.49
CA GLY A 362 -27.03 5.78 -8.89
C GLY A 362 -26.29 6.86 -9.71
N ARG A 363 -25.19 7.41 -9.17
CA ARG A 363 -24.38 8.46 -9.81
C ARG A 363 -23.15 7.86 -10.48
N PRO A 364 -22.77 8.32 -11.68
CA PRO A 364 -21.51 7.93 -12.30
C PRO A 364 -20.30 8.25 -11.39
N LEU A 365 -19.21 7.49 -11.55
CA LEU A 365 -17.98 7.71 -10.79
C LEU A 365 -17.43 9.13 -10.98
N ALA A 366 -17.47 9.68 -12.18
CA ALA A 366 -17.07 11.06 -12.47
C ALA A 366 -17.78 12.09 -11.59
N ASP A 367 -19.10 11.93 -11.39
CA ASP A 367 -19.89 12.82 -10.54
C ASP A 367 -19.53 12.70 -9.05
N LEU A 368 -19.18 11.49 -8.61
CA LEU A 368 -18.72 11.27 -7.24
C LEU A 368 -17.32 11.85 -7.04
N ALA A 369 -16.43 11.69 -8.00
CA ALA A 369 -15.05 12.22 -7.97
C ALA A 369 -15.03 13.77 -8.01
N ALA A 370 -16.05 14.41 -8.57
CA ALA A 370 -16.19 15.87 -8.60
C ALA A 370 -16.35 16.50 -7.20
N VAL A 371 -16.48 15.72 -6.13
CA VAL A 371 -16.39 16.22 -4.75
C VAL A 371 -15.05 16.90 -4.48
N MET A 372 -14.00 16.47 -5.17
CA MET A 372 -12.67 17.04 -5.09
C MET A 372 -12.21 17.55 -6.46
N GLN A 373 -11.75 18.79 -6.51
CA GLN A 373 -11.04 19.28 -7.69
C GLN A 373 -9.54 19.09 -7.48
N ARG A 374 -8.94 18.16 -8.24
CA ARG A 374 -7.49 17.97 -8.23
C ARG A 374 -6.79 19.22 -8.74
N LEU A 375 -5.92 19.79 -7.93
CA LEU A 375 -5.08 20.90 -8.35
C LEU A 375 -3.87 20.41 -9.14
N PRO A 376 -3.52 21.11 -10.25
CA PRO A 376 -2.29 20.84 -10.97
C PRO A 376 -1.07 20.87 -10.05
N GLN A 377 -0.21 19.85 -10.18
CA GLN A 377 0.99 19.67 -9.37
C GLN A 377 2.22 19.60 -10.24
N VAL A 378 3.28 20.29 -9.84
CA VAL A 378 4.62 20.21 -10.44
C VAL A 378 5.63 19.76 -9.39
N LEU A 379 6.40 18.72 -9.70
CA LEU A 379 7.46 18.19 -8.86
C LEU A 379 8.80 18.34 -9.60
N ILE A 380 9.76 19.04 -8.97
CA ILE A 380 11.12 19.20 -9.47
C ILE A 380 12.09 18.56 -8.46
N ASN A 381 12.89 17.60 -8.92
CA ASN A 381 13.99 17.04 -8.15
C ASN A 381 15.24 17.89 -8.37
N VAL A 382 15.81 18.45 -7.30
CA VAL A 382 17.05 19.22 -7.34
C VAL A 382 18.18 18.35 -6.78
N PRO A 383 19.02 17.73 -7.63
CA PRO A 383 20.11 16.86 -7.18
C PRO A 383 21.32 17.65 -6.70
N ASP A 384 22.27 16.92 -6.08
CA ASP A 384 23.59 17.41 -5.69
C ASP A 384 23.56 18.63 -4.75
N VAL A 385 22.65 18.62 -3.77
CA VAL A 385 22.45 19.69 -2.79
C VAL A 385 22.57 19.16 -1.36
N ASP A 386 23.02 20.02 -0.44
CA ASP A 386 23.02 19.72 1.00
C ASP A 386 21.60 19.73 1.57
N LYS A 387 20.94 18.57 1.46
CA LYS A 387 19.56 18.39 1.92
C LYS A 387 19.35 18.64 3.43
N SER A 388 20.39 18.59 4.25
CA SER A 388 20.29 18.85 5.70
C SER A 388 19.93 20.31 6.01
N ARG A 389 20.22 21.22 5.11
CA ARG A 389 19.94 22.65 5.22
C ARG A 389 18.59 23.09 4.64
N ALA A 390 17.85 22.17 4.02
CA ALA A 390 16.58 22.50 3.34
C ALA A 390 15.55 23.19 4.26
N GLY A 391 15.50 22.84 5.55
CA GLY A 391 14.62 23.48 6.54
C GLY A 391 15.22 24.66 7.31
N THR A 392 16.48 25.05 7.05
CA THR A 392 17.20 26.04 7.87
C THR A 392 17.85 27.15 7.07
N ALA A 393 17.97 27.05 5.75
CA ALA A 393 18.56 28.06 4.88
C ALA A 393 17.63 29.30 4.82
N PRO A 394 18.07 30.51 5.29
CA PRO A 394 17.19 31.67 5.39
C PRO A 394 16.60 32.13 4.03
N GLU A 395 17.42 32.07 2.99
CA GLU A 395 17.03 32.46 1.63
C GLU A 395 15.92 31.55 1.09
N LEU A 396 16.01 30.26 1.39
CA LEU A 396 15.01 29.27 0.97
C LEU A 396 13.71 29.42 1.76
N ILE A 397 13.79 29.65 3.08
CA ILE A 397 12.61 29.91 3.92
C ILE A 397 11.87 31.16 3.43
N ALA A 398 12.62 32.25 3.12
CA ALA A 398 12.02 33.47 2.59
C ALA A 398 11.35 33.26 1.23
N ALA A 399 12.01 32.53 0.33
CA ALA A 399 11.46 32.24 -1.00
C ALA A 399 10.20 31.36 -0.94
N VAL A 400 10.15 30.40 -0.01
CA VAL A 400 8.94 29.58 0.22
C VAL A 400 7.80 30.45 0.74
N ALA A 401 8.04 31.32 1.72
CA ALA A 401 7.00 32.19 2.27
C ALA A 401 6.44 33.16 1.21
N GLU A 402 7.31 33.71 0.34
CA GLU A 402 6.88 34.56 -0.77
C GLU A 402 6.03 33.77 -1.79
N ALA A 403 6.43 32.55 -2.10
CA ALA A 403 5.69 31.67 -2.99
C ALA A 403 4.32 31.27 -2.41
N GLU A 404 4.24 30.98 -1.12
CA GLU A 404 2.98 30.66 -0.44
C GLU A 404 2.03 31.88 -0.40
N GLU A 405 2.57 33.10 -0.20
CA GLU A 405 1.78 34.35 -0.28
C GLU A 405 1.25 34.56 -1.70
N GLU A 406 2.08 34.36 -2.74
CA GLU A 406 1.69 34.46 -4.15
C GLU A 406 0.58 33.44 -4.51
N LEU A 407 0.70 32.20 -4.07
CA LEU A 407 -0.23 31.10 -4.36
C LEU A 407 -1.56 31.24 -3.61
N GLY A 408 -1.54 31.87 -2.43
CA GLY A 408 -2.71 32.06 -1.58
C GLY A 408 -3.39 30.75 -1.16
N ALA A 409 -4.71 30.78 -0.96
CA ALA A 409 -5.48 29.62 -0.48
C ALA A 409 -5.66 28.50 -1.52
N THR A 410 -5.34 28.75 -2.79
CA THR A 410 -5.53 27.79 -3.90
C THR A 410 -4.22 27.20 -4.40
N GLY A 411 -3.15 27.30 -3.62
CA GLY A 411 -1.88 26.67 -3.92
C GLY A 411 -1.06 26.41 -2.68
N ARG A 412 -0.02 25.60 -2.82
CA ARG A 412 0.93 25.33 -1.73
C ARG A 412 2.30 24.95 -2.26
N VAL A 413 3.27 25.06 -1.39
CA VAL A 413 4.64 24.60 -1.59
C VAL A 413 4.95 23.48 -0.61
N LEU A 414 5.58 22.41 -1.08
CA LEU A 414 6.14 21.37 -0.23
C LEU A 414 7.59 21.12 -0.64
N LEU A 415 8.53 21.45 0.26
CA LEU A 415 9.94 21.10 0.12
C LEU A 415 10.23 19.86 0.95
N ARG A 416 10.78 18.82 0.32
CA ARG A 416 11.10 17.58 1.01
C ARG A 416 12.49 17.07 0.65
N PRO A 417 13.41 16.93 1.63
CA PRO A 417 14.65 16.19 1.44
C PRO A 417 14.36 14.74 1.09
N SER A 418 15.07 14.16 0.12
CA SER A 418 14.99 12.73 -0.16
C SER A 418 15.60 11.93 0.99
N GLY A 419 14.94 10.84 1.40
CA GLY A 419 15.48 9.93 2.42
C GLY A 419 16.78 9.25 1.95
N THR A 420 16.81 8.79 0.71
CA THR A 420 17.84 7.91 0.15
C THR A 420 18.83 8.61 -0.77
N GLU A 421 18.45 9.69 -1.42
CA GLU A 421 19.25 10.38 -2.44
C GLU A 421 19.73 11.75 -1.96
N PRO A 422 20.86 12.28 -2.46
CA PRO A 422 21.34 13.62 -2.16
C PRO A 422 20.58 14.67 -3.00
N LEU A 423 19.27 14.81 -2.76
CA LEU A 423 18.43 15.76 -3.47
C LEU A 423 17.31 16.33 -2.58
N VAL A 424 16.81 17.48 -2.97
CA VAL A 424 15.59 18.09 -2.42
C VAL A 424 14.51 18.07 -3.49
N ARG A 425 13.31 17.66 -3.10
CA ARG A 425 12.11 17.66 -3.94
C ARG A 425 11.32 18.94 -3.69
N VAL A 426 11.12 19.71 -4.75
CA VAL A 426 10.29 20.93 -4.77
C VAL A 426 8.96 20.56 -5.40
N MET A 427 7.89 20.52 -4.63
CA MET A 427 6.53 20.29 -5.10
C MET A 427 5.72 21.57 -4.94
N VAL A 428 5.03 21.97 -6.00
CA VAL A 428 4.13 23.09 -6.01
C VAL A 428 2.80 22.69 -6.61
N GLU A 429 1.72 23.03 -5.93
CA GLU A 429 0.35 22.93 -6.43
C GLU A 429 -0.21 24.35 -6.62
N ALA A 430 -0.98 24.53 -7.69
CA ALA A 430 -1.67 25.78 -7.98
C ALA A 430 -2.94 25.52 -8.80
N ALA A 431 -3.81 26.52 -8.89
CA ALA A 431 -5.02 26.44 -9.71
C ALA A 431 -4.73 26.24 -11.22
N ASP A 432 -3.55 26.67 -11.67
CA ASP A 432 -3.07 26.59 -13.04
C ASP A 432 -1.68 25.95 -13.14
N ILE A 433 -1.49 25.06 -14.12
CA ILE A 433 -0.24 24.28 -14.27
C ILE A 433 0.96 25.17 -14.63
N ASP A 434 0.78 26.24 -15.40
CA ASP A 434 1.87 27.11 -15.81
C ASP A 434 2.31 27.98 -14.62
N HIS A 435 1.37 28.40 -13.77
CA HIS A 435 1.66 29.06 -12.50
C HIS A 435 2.44 28.13 -11.56
N ALA A 436 1.96 26.87 -11.36
CA ALA A 436 2.69 25.88 -10.56
C ALA A 436 4.11 25.65 -11.07
N ARG A 437 4.29 25.55 -12.40
CA ARG A 437 5.60 25.36 -13.04
C ARG A 437 6.53 26.55 -12.84
N SER A 438 6.01 27.78 -12.97
CA SER A 438 6.77 29.00 -12.77
C SER A 438 7.31 29.10 -11.34
N VAL A 439 6.43 28.88 -10.35
CA VAL A 439 6.80 28.93 -8.92
C VAL A 439 7.78 27.80 -8.58
N ALA A 440 7.51 26.56 -9.03
CA ALA A 440 8.40 25.43 -8.78
C ALA A 440 9.80 25.66 -9.39
N GLY A 441 9.88 26.24 -10.58
CA GLY A 441 11.15 26.58 -11.23
C GLY A 441 11.96 27.59 -10.41
N ARG A 442 11.34 28.70 -9.99
CA ARG A 442 12.02 29.70 -9.14
C ARG A 442 12.52 29.09 -7.83
N LEU A 443 11.71 28.28 -7.16
CA LEU A 443 12.11 27.62 -5.91
C LEU A 443 13.24 26.61 -6.14
N ALA A 444 13.22 25.87 -7.24
CA ALA A 444 14.31 24.94 -7.59
C ALA A 444 15.64 25.66 -7.82
N ASP A 445 15.62 26.86 -8.45
CA ASP A 445 16.80 27.71 -8.62
C ASP A 445 17.33 28.20 -7.26
N VAL A 446 16.44 28.60 -6.33
CA VAL A 446 16.82 29.01 -4.97
C VAL A 446 17.41 27.82 -4.21
N VAL A 447 16.80 26.62 -4.28
CA VAL A 447 17.37 25.41 -3.67
C VAL A 447 18.78 25.15 -4.19
N LYS A 448 18.98 25.19 -5.52
CA LYS A 448 20.29 24.98 -6.13
C LYS A 448 21.32 26.00 -5.72
N SER A 449 20.95 27.28 -5.62
CA SER A 449 21.91 28.35 -5.26
C SER A 449 22.22 28.42 -3.75
N SER A 450 21.26 28.02 -2.88
CA SER A 450 21.42 28.12 -1.42
C SER A 450 21.99 26.85 -0.79
N LEU A 451 21.79 25.69 -1.42
CA LEU A 451 22.15 24.36 -0.89
C LEU A 451 23.18 23.63 -1.73
N GLY A 452 23.50 24.12 -2.93
CA GLY A 452 24.48 23.54 -3.85
C GLY A 452 25.94 23.88 -3.53
#